data_046b5d3243840b348fb76d956c253088
#
_entry.id   046b5d3243840b348fb76d956c253088
#
_cell.length_a   1.000
_cell.length_b   1.000
_cell.length_c   1.000
_cell.angle_alpha   90.00
_cell.angle_beta   90.00
_cell.angle_gamma   90.00
#
_symmetry.space_group_name_H-M   'P 1'
#
loop_
_entity.id
_entity.type
_entity.pdbx_description
1 polymer ?
#
loop_
_entity_poly.entity_id
_entity_poly.type
_entity_poly.pdbx_seq_one_letter_code
_entity_poly.pdbx_strand_id
1 'polypeptide(L)'
;MNGQILINKNNLTHNLSEIQKYAKDSKIMSVIKSNGYGHGILEVASALKKSDAFAVATINEAIYLRNNNIEKQIVCLQGFSNTEECIYCSQNNIRPVVHNHEQINILKNTNLQKPISIWIKFDTGMNRLGFKETDLATLINEVKVKTQYPIGIMTHLACADDDHDNFSQKQIERFHDIVKNTKSEFSVFNSAGIIKYSKKYQNFSEWIRPGIMLYGVSPLSNCGNDINIKPAMTLVAPAISIKKCKQGEKIGYGHTYEFKKDTMVASLGIGYGDGVSRNLTNTGKVFFENNYFNIVGRISMDIITIDIGDKKIDIGSNFELWGDNINIKEVSDSINTIPYELMCGLGDRLQRKYI
;
A
#
# COMPACT_ATOMS: atom_id res chain seq x y z
N MET A 1 -19.70 20.54 -4.35
CA MET A 1 -19.11 19.52 -5.24
C MET A 1 -17.67 19.29 -4.74
N ASN A 2 -17.36 18.06 -4.33
CA ASN A 2 -16.05 17.73 -3.77
C ASN A 2 -15.39 16.65 -4.63
N GLY A 3 -14.07 16.54 -4.54
CA GLY A 3 -13.30 15.44 -5.13
C GLY A 3 -13.84 14.06 -4.73
N GLN A 4 -13.54 13.04 -5.51
CA GLN A 4 -14.00 11.69 -5.32
C GLN A 4 -12.86 10.70 -5.61
N ILE A 5 -12.88 9.57 -4.89
CA ILE A 5 -11.99 8.44 -5.12
C ILE A 5 -12.81 7.35 -5.82
N LEU A 6 -12.45 7.02 -7.05
CA LEU A 6 -13.06 5.93 -7.80
C LEU A 6 -12.19 4.67 -7.61
N ILE A 7 -12.77 3.59 -7.10
CA ILE A 7 -12.08 2.33 -6.84
C ILE A 7 -12.61 1.25 -7.78
N ASN A 8 -11.75 0.78 -8.68
CA ASN A 8 -12.07 -0.29 -9.60
C ASN A 8 -11.74 -1.66 -8.98
N LYS A 9 -12.77 -2.37 -8.50
CA LYS A 9 -12.62 -3.69 -7.89
C LYS A 9 -12.17 -4.77 -8.88
N ASN A 10 -12.52 -4.62 -10.15
CA ASN A 10 -12.07 -5.55 -11.19
C ASN A 10 -10.56 -5.44 -11.41
N ASN A 11 -9.99 -4.22 -11.32
CA ASN A 11 -8.55 -4.02 -11.40
C ASN A 11 -7.82 -4.65 -10.20
N LEU A 12 -8.37 -4.59 -8.97
CA LEU A 12 -7.81 -5.33 -7.82
C LEU A 12 -7.79 -6.85 -8.08
N THR A 13 -8.88 -7.40 -8.58
CA THR A 13 -8.98 -8.84 -8.91
C THR A 13 -8.03 -9.24 -10.05
N HIS A 14 -7.95 -8.40 -11.08
CA HIS A 14 -7.01 -8.58 -12.20
C HIS A 14 -5.56 -8.58 -11.70
N ASN A 15 -5.18 -7.60 -10.89
CA ASN A 15 -3.83 -7.47 -10.34
C ASN A 15 -3.45 -8.69 -9.49
N LEU A 16 -4.36 -9.19 -8.65
CA LEU A 16 -4.15 -10.43 -7.91
C LEU A 16 -3.87 -11.61 -8.84
N SER A 17 -4.61 -11.71 -9.94
CA SER A 17 -4.42 -12.78 -10.92
C SER A 17 -3.09 -12.66 -11.67
N GLU A 18 -2.62 -11.46 -11.97
CA GLU A 18 -1.31 -11.23 -12.56
C GLU A 18 -0.18 -11.62 -11.58
N ILE A 19 -0.31 -11.24 -10.31
CA ILE A 19 0.65 -11.62 -9.26
C ILE A 19 0.74 -13.15 -9.13
N GLN A 20 -0.39 -13.86 -9.20
CA GLN A 20 -0.42 -15.32 -9.12
C GLN A 20 0.40 -15.98 -10.26
N LYS A 21 0.47 -15.38 -11.45
CA LYS A 21 1.29 -15.89 -12.57
C LYS A 21 2.79 -15.80 -12.29
N TYR A 22 3.22 -14.81 -11.49
CA TYR A 22 4.64 -14.67 -11.11
C TYR A 22 5.08 -15.67 -10.06
N ALA A 23 4.19 -16.07 -9.17
CA ALA A 23 4.50 -16.93 -8.04
C ALA A 23 3.51 -18.10 -7.98
N LYS A 24 3.54 -18.97 -9.04
CA LYS A 24 2.57 -20.03 -9.29
C LYS A 24 2.32 -20.95 -8.09
N ASP A 25 3.38 -21.31 -7.39
CA ASP A 25 3.35 -22.30 -6.31
C ASP A 25 3.32 -21.67 -4.91
N SER A 26 3.33 -20.33 -4.84
CA SER A 26 3.28 -19.62 -3.56
C SER A 26 1.85 -19.24 -3.17
N LYS A 27 1.54 -19.36 -1.89
CA LYS A 27 0.34 -18.78 -1.29
C LYS A 27 0.46 -17.26 -1.22
N ILE A 28 -0.64 -16.57 -1.44
CA ILE A 28 -0.69 -15.10 -1.45
C ILE A 28 -1.28 -14.57 -0.15
N MET A 29 -0.44 -13.85 0.60
CA MET A 29 -0.84 -13.03 1.73
C MET A 29 -1.00 -11.59 1.26
N SER A 30 -2.20 -11.20 0.84
CA SER A 30 -2.49 -9.86 0.33
C SER A 30 -2.40 -8.82 1.44
N VAL A 31 -1.53 -7.80 1.26
CA VAL A 31 -1.30 -6.75 2.26
C VAL A 31 -2.34 -5.65 2.07
N ILE A 32 -3.29 -5.55 3.01
CA ILE A 32 -4.45 -4.65 2.96
C ILE A 32 -4.49 -3.64 4.12
N LYS A 33 -3.37 -3.43 4.80
CA LYS A 33 -3.22 -2.44 5.89
C LYS A 33 -3.49 -1.01 5.43
N SER A 34 -3.57 -0.06 6.37
CA SER A 34 -3.81 1.37 6.13
C SER A 34 -5.07 1.58 5.28
N ASN A 35 -6.19 1.00 5.74
CA ASN A 35 -7.47 1.04 5.06
C ASN A 35 -7.39 0.55 3.59
N GLY A 36 -6.68 -0.60 3.35
CA GLY A 36 -6.46 -1.10 2.00
C GLY A 36 -5.64 -0.13 1.15
N TYR A 37 -4.56 0.45 1.69
CA TYR A 37 -3.81 1.53 1.03
C TYR A 37 -4.72 2.68 0.57
N GLY A 38 -5.67 3.09 1.43
CA GLY A 38 -6.62 4.15 1.15
C GLY A 38 -7.81 3.76 0.26
N HIS A 39 -7.89 2.51 -0.21
CA HIS A 39 -8.95 2.03 -1.11
C HIS A 39 -10.24 1.57 -0.39
N GLY A 40 -10.23 1.44 0.94
CA GLY A 40 -11.31 0.85 1.72
C GLY A 40 -11.05 -0.62 2.00
N ILE A 41 -10.72 -0.95 3.26
CA ILE A 41 -10.21 -2.28 3.63
C ILE A 41 -11.22 -3.40 3.39
N LEU A 42 -12.52 -3.15 3.61
CA LEU A 42 -13.57 -4.18 3.45
C LEU A 42 -13.81 -4.51 1.98
N GLU A 43 -13.88 -3.51 1.14
CA GLU A 43 -14.08 -3.67 -0.31
C GLU A 43 -12.86 -4.31 -0.96
N VAL A 44 -11.65 -3.92 -0.52
CA VAL A 44 -10.41 -4.58 -0.94
C VAL A 44 -10.41 -6.06 -0.51
N ALA A 45 -10.76 -6.37 0.73
CA ALA A 45 -10.86 -7.75 1.20
C ALA A 45 -11.90 -8.56 0.39
N SER A 46 -13.03 -7.95 0.06
CA SER A 46 -14.06 -8.54 -0.79
C SER A 46 -13.58 -8.82 -2.21
N ALA A 47 -12.88 -7.86 -2.85
CA ALA A 47 -12.31 -8.01 -4.19
C ALA A 47 -11.21 -9.09 -4.23
N LEU A 48 -10.39 -9.15 -3.18
CA LEU A 48 -9.25 -10.06 -3.07
C LEU A 48 -9.59 -11.40 -2.39
N LYS A 49 -10.84 -11.86 -2.43
CA LYS A 49 -11.30 -13.10 -1.79
C LYS A 49 -10.54 -14.37 -2.24
N LYS A 50 -9.87 -14.36 -3.38
CA LYS A 50 -9.05 -15.47 -3.88
C LYS A 50 -7.65 -15.53 -3.25
N SER A 51 -7.25 -14.53 -2.45
CA SER A 51 -6.00 -14.60 -1.66
C SER A 51 -6.08 -15.71 -0.62
N ASP A 52 -4.94 -16.26 -0.21
CA ASP A 52 -4.89 -17.30 0.84
C ASP A 52 -5.00 -16.69 2.24
N ALA A 53 -4.46 -15.49 2.44
CA ALA A 53 -4.56 -14.73 3.68
C ALA A 53 -4.57 -13.22 3.40
N PHE A 54 -4.99 -12.44 4.40
CA PHE A 54 -4.79 -11.00 4.43
C PHE A 54 -3.71 -10.62 5.44
N ALA A 55 -2.92 -9.59 5.15
CA ALA A 55 -1.97 -9.02 6.09
C ALA A 55 -2.33 -7.56 6.42
N VAL A 56 -2.45 -7.28 7.70
CA VAL A 56 -2.68 -5.94 8.25
C VAL A 56 -1.52 -5.49 9.12
N ALA A 57 -1.42 -4.21 9.44
CA ALA A 57 -0.35 -3.72 10.31
C ALA A 57 -0.67 -3.99 11.77
N THR A 58 -1.86 -3.61 12.22
CA THR A 58 -2.25 -3.54 13.63
C THR A 58 -3.34 -4.54 13.99
N ILE A 59 -3.44 -4.83 15.29
CA ILE A 59 -4.53 -5.67 15.80
C ILE A 59 -5.91 -5.01 15.58
N ASN A 60 -5.99 -3.68 15.66
CA ASN A 60 -7.25 -2.97 15.43
C ASN A 60 -7.79 -3.14 14.01
N GLU A 61 -6.93 -3.15 13.00
CA GLU A 61 -7.33 -3.48 11.62
C GLU A 61 -7.84 -4.92 11.52
N ALA A 62 -7.21 -5.87 12.22
CA ALA A 62 -7.65 -7.26 12.26
C ALA A 62 -9.01 -7.41 12.98
N ILE A 63 -9.20 -6.72 14.11
CA ILE A 63 -10.47 -6.65 14.84
C ILE A 63 -11.57 -6.10 13.93
N TYR A 64 -11.29 -5.01 13.24
CA TYR A 64 -12.25 -4.38 12.32
C TYR A 64 -12.69 -5.34 11.21
N LEU A 65 -11.76 -6.07 10.60
CA LEU A 65 -12.08 -7.10 9.61
C LEU A 65 -12.94 -8.21 10.19
N ARG A 66 -12.62 -8.73 11.39
CA ARG A 66 -13.41 -9.78 12.05
C ARG A 66 -14.82 -9.34 12.37
N ASN A 67 -14.98 -8.12 12.91
CA ASN A 67 -16.30 -7.53 13.22
C ASN A 67 -17.17 -7.33 11.97
N ASN A 68 -16.55 -7.30 10.78
CA ASN A 68 -17.27 -7.25 9.50
C ASN A 68 -17.28 -8.60 8.76
N ASN A 69 -17.23 -9.71 9.49
CA ASN A 69 -17.39 -11.07 9.00
C ASN A 69 -16.35 -11.53 7.95
N ILE A 70 -15.15 -10.97 7.97
CA ILE A 70 -14.04 -11.47 7.16
C ILE A 70 -13.45 -12.69 7.87
N GLU A 71 -13.75 -13.90 7.40
CA GLU A 71 -13.35 -15.18 8.01
C GLU A 71 -11.95 -15.64 7.57
N LYS A 72 -11.46 -15.14 6.43
CA LYS A 72 -10.14 -15.47 5.88
C LYS A 72 -9.04 -15.29 6.93
N GLN A 73 -7.98 -16.11 6.89
CA GLN A 73 -6.83 -15.95 7.77
C GLN A 73 -6.28 -14.52 7.69
N ILE A 74 -6.05 -13.92 8.85
CA ILE A 74 -5.45 -12.58 8.95
C ILE A 74 -4.10 -12.70 9.63
N VAL A 75 -3.08 -12.07 9.05
CA VAL A 75 -1.75 -11.93 9.63
C VAL A 75 -1.57 -10.51 10.14
N CYS A 76 -1.31 -10.35 11.45
CA CYS A 76 -1.00 -9.05 12.05
C CYS A 76 0.51 -8.83 12.05
N LEU A 77 1.01 -7.90 11.22
CA LEU A 77 2.44 -7.72 10.96
C LEU A 77 3.22 -7.10 12.13
N GLN A 78 2.54 -6.37 13.02
CA GLN A 78 3.13 -5.83 14.27
C GLN A 78 2.93 -6.77 15.46
N GLY A 79 2.14 -7.83 15.27
CA GLY A 79 1.84 -8.79 16.33
C GLY A 79 0.87 -8.23 17.37
N PHE A 80 1.14 -8.49 18.62
CA PHE A 80 0.37 -8.03 19.78
C PHE A 80 1.29 -7.31 20.77
N SER A 81 0.73 -6.41 21.58
CA SER A 81 1.45 -5.59 22.55
C SER A 81 1.13 -5.95 24.03
N ASN A 82 0.09 -6.73 24.27
CA ASN A 82 -0.37 -7.11 25.60
C ASN A 82 -1.08 -8.49 25.59
N THR A 83 -1.45 -8.94 26.77
CA THR A 83 -2.12 -10.23 27.01
C THR A 83 -3.48 -10.32 26.34
N GLU A 84 -4.28 -9.25 26.40
CA GLU A 84 -5.62 -9.20 25.84
C GLU A 84 -5.58 -9.37 24.32
N GLU A 85 -4.68 -8.69 23.63
CA GLU A 85 -4.47 -8.82 22.19
C GLU A 85 -3.96 -10.22 21.81
N CYS A 86 -3.08 -10.81 22.64
CA CYS A 86 -2.60 -12.18 22.44
C CYS A 86 -3.77 -13.19 22.53
N ILE A 87 -4.64 -13.06 23.54
CA ILE A 87 -5.86 -13.87 23.71
C ILE A 87 -6.79 -13.67 22.51
N TYR A 88 -7.02 -12.43 22.10
CA TYR A 88 -7.88 -12.12 20.96
C TYR A 88 -7.38 -12.79 19.68
N CYS A 89 -6.09 -12.74 19.41
CA CYS A 89 -5.48 -13.43 18.25
C CYS A 89 -5.77 -14.92 18.26
N SER A 90 -5.58 -15.57 19.41
CA SER A 90 -5.84 -17.01 19.58
C SER A 90 -7.31 -17.39 19.35
N GLN A 91 -8.23 -16.58 19.86
CA GLN A 91 -9.69 -16.85 19.77
C GLN A 91 -10.27 -16.60 18.38
N ASN A 92 -9.69 -15.66 17.63
CA ASN A 92 -10.26 -15.12 16.39
C ASN A 92 -9.48 -15.48 15.12
N ASN A 93 -8.69 -16.55 15.15
CA ASN A 93 -7.88 -17.00 13.99
C ASN A 93 -7.06 -15.87 13.34
N ILE A 94 -6.43 -15.03 14.19
CA ILE A 94 -5.46 -14.02 13.77
C ILE A 94 -4.09 -14.58 14.04
N ARG A 95 -3.21 -14.53 13.05
CA ARG A 95 -1.84 -15.04 13.09
C ARG A 95 -0.88 -13.88 13.33
N PRO A 96 -0.47 -13.59 14.59
CA PRO A 96 0.44 -12.48 14.88
C PRO A 96 1.85 -12.80 14.43
N VAL A 97 2.60 -11.74 14.09
CA VAL A 97 4.03 -11.79 13.84
C VAL A 97 4.77 -11.45 15.12
N VAL A 98 5.51 -12.41 15.65
CA VAL A 98 6.38 -12.24 16.83
C VAL A 98 7.76 -11.79 16.35
N HIS A 99 8.25 -10.69 16.87
CA HIS A 99 9.46 -10.04 16.36
C HIS A 99 10.39 -9.48 17.46
N ASN A 100 10.05 -9.70 18.73
CA ASN A 100 10.87 -9.32 19.88
C ASN A 100 10.60 -10.22 21.09
N HIS A 101 11.50 -10.16 22.08
CA HIS A 101 11.43 -10.99 23.28
C HIS A 101 10.27 -10.62 24.21
N GLU A 102 9.80 -9.37 24.22
CA GLU A 102 8.64 -8.95 24.99
C GLU A 102 7.39 -9.72 24.55
N GLN A 103 7.17 -9.84 23.23
CA GLN A 103 6.07 -10.65 22.69
C GLN A 103 6.21 -12.14 23.05
N ILE A 104 7.43 -12.68 23.08
CA ILE A 104 7.68 -14.05 23.58
C ILE A 104 7.27 -14.16 25.05
N ASN A 105 7.64 -13.20 25.89
CA ASN A 105 7.28 -13.19 27.31
C ASN A 105 5.77 -13.10 27.53
N ILE A 106 5.08 -12.21 26.81
CA ILE A 106 3.63 -12.13 26.82
C ILE A 106 3.01 -13.47 26.44
N LEU A 107 3.45 -14.06 25.32
CA LEU A 107 2.95 -15.35 24.84
C LEU A 107 3.13 -16.46 25.88
N LYS A 108 4.30 -16.58 26.49
CA LYS A 108 4.60 -17.61 27.49
C LYS A 108 3.73 -17.47 28.74
N ASN A 109 3.51 -16.25 29.21
CA ASN A 109 2.78 -15.96 30.43
C ASN A 109 1.26 -15.88 30.25
N THR A 110 0.77 -15.84 29.00
CA THR A 110 -0.68 -15.80 28.70
C THR A 110 -1.29 -17.19 28.80
N ASN A 111 -2.39 -17.31 29.53
CA ASN A 111 -3.17 -18.55 29.58
C ASN A 111 -4.14 -18.57 28.37
N LEU A 112 -3.77 -19.27 27.30
CA LEU A 112 -4.55 -19.40 26.08
C LEU A 112 -5.50 -20.60 26.20
N GLN A 113 -6.79 -20.38 25.91
CA GLN A 113 -7.80 -21.44 25.82
C GLN A 113 -7.74 -22.24 24.52
N LYS A 114 -7.18 -21.64 23.47
CA LYS A 114 -6.96 -22.26 22.15
C LYS A 114 -5.51 -22.08 21.73
N PRO A 115 -4.92 -23.02 20.98
CA PRO A 115 -3.62 -22.84 20.38
C PRO A 115 -3.60 -21.61 19.46
N ILE A 116 -2.47 -20.90 19.43
CA ILE A 116 -2.29 -19.75 18.55
C ILE A 116 -1.37 -20.11 17.38
N SER A 117 -1.73 -19.71 16.16
CA SER A 117 -0.84 -19.79 15.00
C SER A 117 -0.01 -18.52 14.91
N ILE A 118 1.29 -18.62 14.67
CA ILE A 118 2.20 -17.48 14.69
C ILE A 118 3.16 -17.45 13.49
N TRP A 119 3.68 -16.26 13.21
CA TRP A 119 4.89 -16.03 12.43
C TRP A 119 6.02 -15.55 13.34
N ILE A 120 7.25 -16.04 13.13
CA ILE A 120 8.46 -15.46 13.72
C ILE A 120 9.15 -14.62 12.66
N LYS A 121 9.51 -13.39 12.99
CA LYS A 121 10.19 -12.50 12.06
C LYS A 121 11.66 -12.34 12.39
N PHE A 122 12.51 -12.56 11.38
CA PHE A 122 13.94 -12.27 11.44
C PHE A 122 14.29 -11.00 10.71
N ASP A 123 15.18 -10.22 11.30
CA ASP A 123 15.78 -9.05 10.67
C ASP A 123 17.08 -9.46 9.97
N THR A 124 17.00 -9.60 8.67
CA THR A 124 18.16 -9.95 7.83
C THR A 124 18.93 -8.75 7.32
N GLY A 125 18.60 -7.53 7.84
CA GLY A 125 19.33 -6.31 7.51
C GLY A 125 18.48 -5.07 7.26
N MET A 126 17.15 -5.13 7.37
CA MET A 126 16.31 -3.93 7.28
C MET A 126 16.40 -3.05 8.53
N ASN A 127 16.82 -3.61 9.66
CA ASN A 127 17.02 -2.93 10.94
C ASN A 127 15.79 -2.21 11.51
N ARG A 128 14.62 -2.82 11.32
CA ARG A 128 13.34 -2.23 11.76
C ARG A 128 12.60 -3.10 12.79
N LEU A 129 12.26 -4.31 12.43
CA LEU A 129 11.56 -5.30 13.29
C LEU A 129 12.10 -6.69 12.98
N GLY A 130 12.22 -7.53 14.00
CA GLY A 130 12.65 -8.92 13.88
C GLY A 130 13.80 -9.27 14.80
N PHE A 131 13.98 -10.57 15.07
CA PHE A 131 15.13 -11.08 15.81
C PHE A 131 16.39 -10.98 14.95
N LYS A 132 17.48 -10.59 15.57
CA LYS A 132 18.84 -10.69 15.02
C LYS A 132 19.52 -11.92 15.61
N GLU A 133 20.61 -12.24 15.57
CA GLU A 133 21.56 -13.17 16.20
C GLU A 133 20.99 -14.21 17.21
N THR A 134 19.66 -14.38 17.25
CA THR A 134 19.00 -15.34 18.12
C THR A 134 18.90 -16.69 17.41
N ASP A 135 19.23 -17.76 18.10
CA ASP A 135 19.05 -19.10 17.57
C ASP A 135 17.57 -19.41 17.30
N LEU A 136 17.25 -19.73 16.03
CA LEU A 136 15.89 -20.06 15.61
C LEU A 136 15.33 -21.26 16.38
N ALA A 137 16.14 -22.27 16.69
CA ALA A 137 15.70 -23.45 17.42
C ALA A 137 15.21 -23.09 18.84
N THR A 138 15.91 -22.20 19.51
CA THR A 138 15.49 -21.65 20.81
C THR A 138 14.14 -20.92 20.69
N LEU A 139 13.98 -20.02 19.74
CA LEU A 139 12.71 -19.30 19.52
C LEU A 139 11.56 -20.26 19.21
N ILE A 140 11.79 -21.24 18.34
CA ILE A 140 10.79 -22.26 18.01
C ILE A 140 10.37 -23.03 19.28
N ASN A 141 11.31 -23.44 20.11
CA ASN A 141 11.01 -24.16 21.35
C ASN A 141 10.22 -23.30 22.33
N GLU A 142 10.55 -22.03 22.46
CA GLU A 142 9.83 -21.11 23.34
C GLU A 142 8.35 -20.91 22.93
N VAL A 143 8.06 -20.86 21.63
CA VAL A 143 6.69 -20.64 21.14
C VAL A 143 5.89 -21.93 20.97
N LYS A 144 6.54 -23.08 20.76
CA LYS A 144 5.88 -24.39 20.60
C LYS A 144 4.94 -24.77 21.74
N VAL A 145 5.19 -24.30 22.94
CA VAL A 145 4.34 -24.59 24.12
C VAL A 145 2.95 -23.97 24.01
N LYS A 146 2.74 -23.03 23.11
CA LYS A 146 1.47 -22.29 22.91
C LYS A 146 0.83 -22.53 21.53
N THR A 147 1.51 -23.24 20.62
CA THR A 147 1.00 -23.49 19.27
C THR A 147 1.02 -24.98 18.93
N GLN A 148 -0.04 -25.44 18.26
CA GLN A 148 -0.13 -26.77 17.65
C GLN A 148 -0.07 -26.66 16.10
N TYR A 149 0.04 -25.45 15.57
CA TYR A 149 0.10 -25.15 14.15
C TYR A 149 1.54 -25.06 13.65
N PRO A 150 1.77 -25.21 12.34
CA PRO A 150 3.07 -24.89 11.76
C PRO A 150 3.46 -23.45 12.07
N ILE A 151 4.70 -23.25 12.50
CA ILE A 151 5.25 -21.92 12.75
C ILE A 151 5.73 -21.36 11.42
N GLY A 152 5.26 -20.18 11.05
CA GLY A 152 5.78 -19.46 9.89
C GLY A 152 7.04 -18.66 10.26
N ILE A 153 7.97 -18.54 9.33
CA ILE A 153 9.18 -17.73 9.51
C ILE A 153 9.23 -16.70 8.35
N MET A 154 9.48 -15.44 8.68
CA MET A 154 9.52 -14.39 7.68
C MET A 154 10.66 -13.40 7.87
N THR A 155 11.00 -12.73 6.78
CA THR A 155 11.84 -11.53 6.77
C THR A 155 11.24 -10.46 5.87
N HIS A 156 11.91 -9.32 5.70
CA HIS A 156 11.47 -8.25 4.79
C HIS A 156 12.67 -7.63 4.08
N LEU A 157 12.59 -7.55 2.76
CA LEU A 157 13.64 -6.99 1.92
C LEU A 157 13.62 -5.46 1.99
N ALA A 158 14.79 -4.86 2.19
CA ALA A 158 14.93 -3.42 2.37
C ALA A 158 15.04 -2.65 1.05
N CYS A 159 15.75 -3.22 0.08
CA CYS A 159 16.15 -2.53 -1.15
C CYS A 159 15.74 -3.31 -2.42
N ALA A 160 14.67 -4.10 -2.35
CA ALA A 160 14.25 -4.91 -3.51
C ALA A 160 13.73 -4.06 -4.68
N ASP A 161 13.35 -2.81 -4.43
CA ASP A 161 12.91 -1.82 -5.41
C ASP A 161 14.06 -1.06 -6.07
N ASP A 162 15.28 -1.12 -5.50
CA ASP A 162 16.48 -0.54 -6.09
C ASP A 162 17.11 -1.52 -7.09
N ASP A 163 17.25 -1.10 -8.35
CA ASP A 163 17.82 -1.92 -9.42
C ASP A 163 19.35 -2.05 -9.34
N HIS A 164 20.01 -1.18 -8.62
CA HIS A 164 21.47 -1.13 -8.49
C HIS A 164 21.98 -1.77 -7.20
N ASP A 165 21.09 -2.15 -6.27
CA ASP A 165 21.46 -2.72 -4.97
C ASP A 165 21.36 -4.25 -4.97
N ASN A 166 22.43 -4.91 -4.56
CA ASN A 166 22.48 -6.36 -4.35
C ASN A 166 22.18 -6.78 -2.90
N PHE A 167 21.83 -5.83 -2.02
CA PHE A 167 21.62 -6.08 -0.60
C PHE A 167 20.47 -7.05 -0.33
N SER A 168 19.42 -6.97 -1.15
CA SER A 168 18.28 -7.91 -1.07
C SER A 168 18.71 -9.35 -1.29
N GLN A 169 19.67 -9.62 -2.19
CA GLN A 169 20.19 -10.97 -2.36
C GLN A 169 20.93 -11.44 -1.10
N LYS A 170 21.76 -10.59 -0.49
CA LYS A 170 22.43 -10.90 0.79
C LYS A 170 21.42 -11.17 1.92
N GLN A 171 20.28 -10.44 1.93
CA GLN A 171 19.21 -10.70 2.89
C GLN A 171 18.56 -12.07 2.67
N ILE A 172 18.34 -12.48 1.42
CA ILE A 172 17.80 -13.80 1.06
C ILE A 172 18.77 -14.90 1.48
N GLU A 173 20.06 -14.74 1.22
CA GLU A 173 21.11 -15.70 1.60
C GLU A 173 21.19 -15.86 3.13
N ARG A 174 21.19 -14.74 3.88
CA ARG A 174 21.13 -14.77 5.35
C ARG A 174 19.87 -15.47 5.86
N PHE A 175 18.73 -15.19 5.27
CA PHE A 175 17.48 -15.84 5.65
C PHE A 175 17.53 -17.33 5.36
N HIS A 176 18.07 -17.76 4.22
CA HIS A 176 18.28 -19.16 3.88
C HIS A 176 19.13 -19.87 4.94
N ASP A 177 20.24 -19.25 5.38
CA ASP A 177 21.10 -19.83 6.43
C ASP A 177 20.38 -19.99 7.78
N ILE A 178 19.48 -19.07 8.13
CA ILE A 178 18.66 -19.16 9.34
C ILE A 178 17.70 -20.36 9.26
N VAL A 179 17.08 -20.61 8.11
CA VAL A 179 15.94 -21.54 7.98
C VAL A 179 16.29 -22.90 7.40
N LYS A 180 17.51 -23.11 6.86
CA LYS A 180 17.92 -24.30 6.10
C LYS A 180 17.69 -25.66 6.79
N ASN A 181 17.66 -25.67 8.14
CA ASN A 181 17.47 -26.87 8.94
C ASN A 181 16.06 -26.97 9.55
N THR A 182 15.09 -26.20 9.04
CA THR A 182 13.73 -26.20 9.60
C THR A 182 12.71 -26.64 8.54
N LYS A 183 11.62 -27.25 9.02
CA LYS A 183 10.42 -27.55 8.24
C LYS A 183 9.32 -26.58 8.63
N SER A 184 9.41 -25.35 8.17
CA SER A 184 8.48 -24.27 8.48
C SER A 184 7.97 -23.63 7.18
N GLU A 185 6.86 -22.90 7.28
CA GLU A 185 6.40 -22.05 6.18
C GLU A 185 7.28 -20.78 6.10
N PHE A 186 7.70 -20.36 4.89
CA PHE A 186 8.57 -19.20 4.73
C PHE A 186 7.88 -18.07 3.97
N SER A 187 8.19 -16.83 4.35
CA SER A 187 7.72 -15.65 3.65
C SER A 187 8.82 -14.57 3.57
N VAL A 188 9.31 -14.32 2.37
CA VAL A 188 10.43 -13.40 2.10
C VAL A 188 9.98 -12.21 1.26
N PHE A 189 9.25 -12.44 0.15
CA PHE A 189 9.08 -11.49 -0.93
C PHE A 189 7.91 -10.50 -0.67
N ASN A 190 8.25 -9.20 -0.68
CA ASN A 190 7.33 -8.09 -0.89
C ASN A 190 7.08 -7.89 -2.40
N SER A 191 6.32 -6.87 -2.81
CA SER A 191 5.99 -6.63 -4.22
C SER A 191 7.22 -6.60 -5.15
N ALA A 192 8.26 -5.88 -4.79
CA ALA A 192 9.49 -5.81 -5.58
C ALA A 192 10.24 -7.15 -5.61
N GLY A 193 10.32 -7.81 -4.45
CA GLY A 193 10.93 -9.15 -4.35
C GLY A 193 10.21 -10.21 -5.18
N ILE A 194 8.89 -10.11 -5.33
CA ILE A 194 8.11 -11.01 -6.19
C ILE A 194 8.57 -10.87 -7.64
N ILE A 195 8.69 -9.65 -8.15
CA ILE A 195 9.10 -9.41 -9.54
C ILE A 195 10.54 -9.89 -9.78
N LYS A 196 11.46 -9.48 -8.90
CA LYS A 196 12.90 -9.71 -9.13
C LYS A 196 13.38 -11.13 -8.78
N TYR A 197 12.81 -11.73 -7.74
CA TYR A 197 13.43 -12.89 -7.11
C TYR A 197 12.58 -14.17 -7.13
N SER A 198 11.24 -14.10 -7.33
CA SER A 198 10.39 -15.30 -7.25
C SER A 198 10.77 -16.37 -8.26
N LYS A 199 11.16 -16.00 -9.48
CA LYS A 199 11.62 -16.95 -10.52
C LYS A 199 13.00 -17.53 -10.20
N LYS A 200 13.91 -16.74 -9.62
CA LYS A 200 15.28 -17.17 -9.28
C LYS A 200 15.30 -18.11 -8.08
N TYR A 201 14.43 -17.88 -7.10
CA TYR A 201 14.34 -18.63 -5.85
C TYR A 201 13.00 -19.38 -5.77
N GLN A 202 12.70 -20.18 -6.80
CA GLN A 202 11.50 -21.01 -6.86
C GLN A 202 11.46 -21.95 -5.64
N ASN A 203 10.27 -22.11 -5.06
CA ASN A 203 10.02 -22.93 -3.87
C ASN A 203 10.71 -22.47 -2.57
N PHE A 204 11.37 -21.32 -2.55
CA PHE A 204 12.00 -20.80 -1.34
C PHE A 204 11.07 -19.97 -0.46
N SER A 205 10.05 -19.35 -1.04
CA SER A 205 9.05 -18.56 -0.30
C SER A 205 7.66 -19.14 -0.55
N GLU A 206 7.18 -19.98 0.35
CA GLU A 206 5.84 -20.58 0.26
C GLU A 206 4.74 -19.53 0.31
N TRP A 207 5.01 -18.40 0.95
CA TRP A 207 4.10 -17.27 1.06
C TRP A 207 4.74 -16.01 0.50
N ILE A 208 4.03 -15.32 -0.38
CA ILE A 208 4.40 -13.99 -0.87
C ILE A 208 3.47 -12.92 -0.28
N ARG A 209 4.00 -11.69 -0.13
CA ARG A 209 3.28 -10.57 0.48
C ARG A 209 3.17 -9.38 -0.48
N PRO A 210 2.38 -9.49 -1.56
CA PRO A 210 2.14 -8.34 -2.42
C PRO A 210 1.38 -7.24 -1.66
N GLY A 211 1.82 -6.00 -1.83
CA GLY A 211 1.14 -4.81 -1.36
C GLY A 211 0.81 -3.92 -2.56
N ILE A 212 1.70 -3.01 -2.89
CA ILE A 212 1.48 -1.96 -3.90
C ILE A 212 1.03 -2.50 -5.27
N MET A 213 1.52 -3.68 -5.68
CA MET A 213 1.12 -4.31 -6.94
C MET A 213 -0.37 -4.64 -7.00
N LEU A 214 -0.99 -4.99 -5.86
CA LEU A 214 -2.44 -5.24 -5.79
C LEU A 214 -3.24 -4.01 -6.20
N TYR A 215 -2.71 -2.83 -5.92
CA TYR A 215 -3.33 -1.54 -6.19
C TYR A 215 -2.95 -0.96 -7.55
N GLY A 216 -2.19 -1.72 -8.36
CA GLY A 216 -1.87 -1.40 -9.74
C GLY A 216 -0.69 -0.46 -9.93
N VAL A 217 0.22 -0.42 -8.97
CA VAL A 217 1.45 0.37 -9.06
C VAL A 217 2.66 -0.54 -9.05
N SER A 218 3.55 -0.38 -10.04
CA SER A 218 4.84 -1.09 -10.04
C SER A 218 5.74 -0.56 -8.93
N PRO A 219 6.33 -1.47 -8.11
CA PRO A 219 7.30 -1.06 -7.11
C PRO A 219 8.66 -0.68 -7.70
N LEU A 220 8.91 -1.01 -8.99
CA LEU A 220 10.21 -0.82 -9.65
C LEU A 220 10.18 0.43 -10.53
N SER A 221 11.32 1.13 -10.60
CA SER A 221 11.42 2.36 -11.38
C SER A 221 11.49 2.09 -12.88
N ASN A 222 12.16 1.01 -13.29
CA ASN A 222 12.47 0.69 -14.68
C ASN A 222 11.74 -0.55 -15.23
N CYS A 223 10.76 -1.07 -14.53
CA CYS A 223 9.93 -2.14 -15.11
C CYS A 223 9.02 -1.53 -16.18
N GLY A 224 9.54 -1.47 -17.39
CA GLY A 224 8.71 -1.52 -18.57
C GLY A 224 7.77 -2.71 -18.44
N ASN A 225 6.62 -2.62 -18.99
CA ASN A 225 5.53 -3.54 -19.32
C ASN A 225 5.56 -5.04 -18.90
N ASP A 226 6.47 -5.46 -18.02
CA ASP A 226 6.67 -6.88 -17.67
C ASP A 226 5.56 -7.43 -16.77
N ILE A 227 4.79 -6.56 -16.12
CA ILE A 227 3.63 -6.96 -15.34
C ILE A 227 2.41 -6.14 -15.72
N ASN A 228 1.37 -6.81 -16.17
CA ASN A 228 0.12 -6.18 -16.63
C ASN A 228 -0.79 -5.85 -15.44
N ILE A 229 -0.33 -4.99 -14.54
CA ILE A 229 -1.16 -4.47 -13.45
C ILE A 229 -1.84 -3.16 -13.86
N LYS A 230 -3.05 -2.93 -13.32
CA LYS A 230 -3.92 -1.80 -13.65
C LYS A 230 -4.18 -0.95 -12.42
N PRO A 231 -4.15 0.39 -12.50
CA PRO A 231 -4.51 1.27 -11.39
C PRO A 231 -5.88 0.90 -10.82
N ALA A 232 -5.95 0.70 -9.52
CA ALA A 232 -7.20 0.40 -8.84
C ALA A 232 -7.90 1.65 -8.32
N MET A 233 -7.17 2.77 -8.20
CA MET A 233 -7.67 4.05 -7.71
C MET A 233 -7.53 5.14 -8.78
N THR A 234 -8.61 5.88 -9.00
CA THR A 234 -8.59 7.14 -9.74
C THR A 234 -9.07 8.26 -8.82
N LEU A 235 -8.28 9.31 -8.65
CA LEU A 235 -8.68 10.52 -7.92
C LEU A 235 -9.18 11.55 -8.92
N VAL A 236 -10.43 12.02 -8.75
CA VAL A 236 -11.03 13.03 -9.59
C VAL A 236 -11.55 14.21 -8.77
N ALA A 237 -11.56 15.40 -9.40
CA ALA A 237 -12.10 16.59 -8.79
C ALA A 237 -12.95 17.40 -9.80
N PRO A 238 -14.14 17.88 -9.39
CA PRO A 238 -14.99 18.66 -10.27
C PRO A 238 -14.52 20.11 -10.38
N ALA A 239 -14.68 20.71 -11.56
CA ALA A 239 -14.59 22.15 -11.72
C ALA A 239 -15.76 22.83 -10.99
N ILE A 240 -15.48 23.72 -10.05
CA ILE A 240 -16.47 24.44 -9.26
C ILE A 240 -16.60 25.90 -9.63
N SER A 241 -15.62 26.45 -10.35
CA SER A 241 -15.62 27.82 -10.84
C SER A 241 -14.72 27.94 -12.07
N ILE A 242 -15.10 28.77 -13.01
CA ILE A 242 -14.31 29.10 -14.21
C ILE A 242 -14.27 30.63 -14.34
N LYS A 243 -13.06 31.17 -14.53
CA LYS A 243 -12.84 32.62 -14.60
C LYS A 243 -11.84 32.96 -15.71
N LYS A 244 -11.98 34.14 -16.33
CA LYS A 244 -10.95 34.71 -17.18
C LYS A 244 -9.91 35.43 -16.32
N CYS A 245 -8.63 35.15 -16.59
CA CYS A 245 -7.49 35.88 -16.06
C CYS A 245 -6.75 36.57 -17.21
N LYS A 246 -6.25 37.78 -16.96
CA LYS A 246 -5.52 38.56 -17.93
C LYS A 246 -4.02 38.36 -17.77
N GLN A 247 -3.27 38.65 -18.83
CA GLN A 247 -1.81 38.72 -18.77
C GLN A 247 -1.36 39.65 -17.62
N GLY A 248 -0.36 39.21 -16.84
CA GLY A 248 0.18 39.93 -15.72
C GLY A 248 -0.58 39.74 -14.38
N GLU A 249 -1.81 39.21 -14.42
CA GLU A 249 -2.51 38.86 -13.16
C GLU A 249 -1.82 37.69 -12.48
N LYS A 250 -1.98 37.64 -11.16
CA LYS A 250 -1.37 36.60 -10.30
C LYS A 250 -2.47 35.81 -9.59
N ILE A 251 -2.20 34.53 -9.27
CA ILE A 251 -3.20 33.66 -8.68
C ILE A 251 -2.75 33.03 -7.36
N GLY A 252 -3.72 32.85 -6.44
CA GLY A 252 -3.60 32.10 -5.21
C GLY A 252 -2.76 32.78 -4.13
N TYR A 253 -2.55 32.03 -3.03
CA TYR A 253 -1.77 32.52 -1.89
C TYR A 253 -0.33 32.82 -2.25
N GLY A 254 0.15 34.01 -1.88
CA GLY A 254 1.52 34.45 -2.12
C GLY A 254 1.83 34.77 -3.57
N HIS A 255 0.82 34.79 -4.46
CA HIS A 255 0.96 35.18 -5.87
C HIS A 255 2.13 34.47 -6.54
N THR A 256 2.25 33.15 -6.37
CA THR A 256 3.41 32.37 -6.85
C THR A 256 3.36 32.04 -8.34
N TYR A 257 2.28 32.38 -9.00
CA TYR A 257 2.11 32.20 -10.45
C TYR A 257 1.55 33.48 -11.06
N GLU A 258 2.13 33.89 -12.20
CA GLU A 258 1.73 35.05 -12.99
C GLU A 258 1.39 34.61 -14.42
N PHE A 259 0.22 34.99 -14.91
CA PHE A 259 -0.25 34.63 -16.24
C PHE A 259 0.55 35.36 -17.34
N LYS A 260 1.11 34.58 -18.28
CA LYS A 260 1.90 35.13 -19.41
C LYS A 260 1.05 35.60 -20.60
N LYS A 261 -0.23 35.26 -20.61
CA LYS A 261 -1.25 35.65 -21.61
C LYS A 261 -2.64 35.61 -20.97
N ASP A 262 -3.63 36.19 -21.67
CA ASP A 262 -5.03 36.01 -21.30
C ASP A 262 -5.38 34.51 -21.36
N THR A 263 -6.07 34.01 -20.36
CA THR A 263 -6.42 32.58 -20.25
C THR A 263 -7.70 32.39 -19.44
N MET A 264 -8.31 31.20 -19.56
CA MET A 264 -9.35 30.75 -18.63
C MET A 264 -8.72 29.88 -17.57
N VAL A 265 -9.21 30.00 -16.35
CA VAL A 265 -8.75 29.25 -15.17
C VAL A 265 -9.95 28.53 -14.55
N ALA A 266 -9.81 27.23 -14.28
CA ALA A 266 -10.79 26.48 -13.51
C ALA A 266 -10.30 26.27 -12.08
N SER A 267 -11.21 26.39 -11.13
CA SER A 267 -11.00 25.98 -9.74
C SER A 267 -11.63 24.61 -9.52
N LEU A 268 -10.86 23.67 -9.02
CA LEU A 268 -11.30 22.31 -8.72
C LEU A 268 -11.59 22.15 -7.23
N GLY A 269 -12.69 21.49 -6.88
CA GLY A 269 -13.15 21.28 -5.51
C GLY A 269 -12.38 20.16 -4.78
N ILE A 270 -11.07 20.35 -4.60
CA ILE A 270 -10.18 19.46 -3.86
C ILE A 270 -8.92 20.23 -3.44
N GLY A 271 -8.34 19.92 -2.28
CA GLY A 271 -7.12 20.58 -1.80
C GLY A 271 -6.32 19.74 -0.80
N TYR A 272 -5.38 20.38 -0.08
CA TYR A 272 -4.54 19.64 0.86
C TYR A 272 -5.31 19.13 2.09
N GLY A 273 -6.46 19.70 2.42
CA GLY A 273 -7.37 19.18 3.45
C GLY A 273 -8.03 17.85 3.08
N ASP A 274 -7.96 17.47 1.81
CA ASP A 274 -8.42 16.18 1.28
C ASP A 274 -7.28 15.16 1.12
N GLY A 275 -6.03 15.58 1.39
CA GLY A 275 -4.84 14.74 1.26
C GLY A 275 -4.04 14.97 -0.04
N VAL A 276 -4.40 15.97 -0.86
CA VAL A 276 -3.60 16.33 -2.04
C VAL A 276 -2.38 17.13 -1.60
N SER A 277 -1.19 16.66 -1.99
CA SER A 277 0.05 17.29 -1.57
C SER A 277 0.16 18.75 -2.04
N ARG A 278 0.46 19.66 -1.10
CA ARG A 278 0.73 21.07 -1.41
C ARG A 278 1.98 21.27 -2.28
N ASN A 279 2.87 20.27 -2.32
CA ASN A 279 4.08 20.29 -3.15
C ASN A 279 3.78 20.20 -4.66
N LEU A 280 2.55 19.84 -5.07
CA LEU A 280 2.10 19.93 -6.46
C LEU A 280 1.85 21.37 -6.95
N THR A 281 2.06 22.38 -6.10
CA THR A 281 1.99 23.81 -6.45
C THR A 281 2.86 24.14 -7.67
N ASN A 282 2.26 24.59 -8.76
CA ASN A 282 2.91 24.97 -10.03
C ASN A 282 3.67 23.85 -10.76
N THR A 283 3.60 22.61 -10.30
CA THR A 283 4.30 21.45 -10.91
C THR A 283 3.35 20.33 -11.30
N GLY A 284 2.23 20.19 -10.59
CA GLY A 284 1.25 19.14 -10.85
C GLY A 284 0.46 19.38 -12.14
N LYS A 285 -0.14 18.29 -12.62
CA LYS A 285 -1.03 18.28 -13.79
C LYS A 285 -2.32 17.55 -13.44
N VAL A 286 -3.37 17.85 -14.20
CA VAL A 286 -4.63 17.11 -14.19
C VAL A 286 -5.03 16.77 -15.63
N PHE A 287 -5.87 15.77 -15.81
CA PHE A 287 -6.29 15.28 -17.12
C PHE A 287 -7.81 15.39 -17.29
N PHE A 288 -8.26 15.83 -18.48
CA PHE A 288 -9.66 15.83 -18.87
C PHE A 288 -9.76 15.82 -20.41
N GLU A 289 -10.61 14.95 -20.95
CA GLU A 289 -10.92 14.84 -22.40
C GLU A 289 -9.68 14.89 -23.31
N ASN A 290 -8.74 13.96 -23.08
CA ASN A 290 -7.47 13.84 -23.83
C ASN A 290 -6.53 15.06 -23.73
N ASN A 291 -6.72 15.95 -22.74
CA ASN A 291 -5.86 17.10 -22.50
C ASN A 291 -5.29 17.07 -21.07
N TYR A 292 -4.03 17.50 -20.95
CA TYR A 292 -3.39 17.75 -19.67
C TYR A 292 -3.40 19.25 -19.38
N PHE A 293 -3.73 19.61 -18.15
CA PHE A 293 -3.78 21.00 -17.67
C PHE A 293 -2.85 21.17 -16.47
N ASN A 294 -2.09 22.26 -16.44
CA ASN A 294 -1.15 22.51 -15.36
C ASN A 294 -1.89 23.09 -14.14
N ILE A 295 -1.49 22.64 -12.97
CA ILE A 295 -1.84 23.28 -11.71
C ILE A 295 -1.08 24.59 -11.61
N VAL A 296 -1.79 25.70 -11.37
CA VAL A 296 -1.25 27.05 -11.30
C VAL A 296 -1.60 27.72 -9.98
N GLY A 297 -0.62 28.38 -9.37
CA GLY A 297 -0.75 28.95 -8.03
C GLY A 297 -0.69 27.91 -6.91
N ARG A 298 -0.62 28.40 -5.67
CA ARG A 298 -0.54 27.53 -4.50
C ARG A 298 -1.82 26.76 -4.28
N ILE A 299 -1.69 25.46 -4.07
CA ILE A 299 -2.80 24.60 -3.61
C ILE A 299 -3.30 25.10 -2.26
N SER A 300 -4.59 25.34 -2.13
CA SER A 300 -5.25 25.71 -0.88
C SER A 300 -5.85 24.49 -0.16
N MET A 301 -6.46 24.73 0.99
CA MET A 301 -7.03 23.64 1.79
C MET A 301 -8.08 22.83 1.02
N ASP A 302 -8.92 23.52 0.22
CA ASP A 302 -10.12 22.94 -0.41
C ASP A 302 -10.14 23.12 -1.91
N ILE A 303 -9.17 23.83 -2.51
CA ILE A 303 -9.19 24.23 -3.92
C ILE A 303 -7.80 24.09 -4.57
N ILE A 304 -7.81 23.52 -5.77
CA ILE A 304 -6.71 23.55 -6.74
C ILE A 304 -7.15 24.42 -7.92
N THR A 305 -6.25 25.22 -8.46
CA THR A 305 -6.50 26.02 -9.67
C THR A 305 -5.66 25.49 -10.83
N ILE A 306 -6.27 25.44 -12.01
CA ILE A 306 -5.65 24.95 -13.25
C ILE A 306 -5.82 25.95 -14.38
N ASP A 307 -4.80 26.05 -15.24
CA ASP A 307 -4.87 26.84 -16.47
C ASP A 307 -5.50 25.99 -17.59
N ILE A 308 -6.70 26.35 -18.05
CA ILE A 308 -7.43 25.62 -19.09
C ILE A 308 -7.33 26.27 -20.48
N GLY A 309 -6.55 27.36 -20.61
CA GLY A 309 -6.37 28.06 -21.87
C GLY A 309 -7.67 28.62 -22.42
N ASP A 310 -7.97 28.24 -23.66
CA ASP A 310 -9.19 28.61 -24.38
C ASP A 310 -10.23 27.47 -24.45
N LYS A 311 -9.98 26.36 -23.71
CA LYS A 311 -10.86 25.21 -23.72
C LYS A 311 -12.21 25.55 -23.08
N LYS A 312 -13.29 25.09 -23.73
CA LYS A 312 -14.63 25.16 -23.15
C LYS A 312 -14.84 24.00 -22.22
N ILE A 313 -15.04 24.29 -20.95
CA ILE A 313 -15.23 23.33 -19.89
C ILE A 313 -16.43 23.77 -19.06
N ASP A 314 -17.26 22.82 -18.68
CA ASP A 314 -18.46 23.08 -17.90
C ASP A 314 -18.17 22.93 -16.40
N ILE A 315 -18.85 23.69 -15.56
CA ILE A 315 -18.86 23.47 -14.11
C ILE A 315 -19.42 22.06 -13.84
N GLY A 316 -18.74 21.30 -12.98
CA GLY A 316 -19.07 19.91 -12.70
C GLY A 316 -18.23 18.90 -13.50
N SER A 317 -17.48 19.33 -14.55
CA SER A 317 -16.53 18.46 -15.24
C SER A 317 -15.48 17.92 -14.29
N ASN A 318 -15.28 16.59 -14.28
CA ASN A 318 -14.35 15.90 -13.37
C ASN A 318 -12.96 15.76 -14.00
N PHE A 319 -11.97 16.33 -13.38
CA PHE A 319 -10.56 16.23 -13.75
C PHE A 319 -9.86 15.13 -12.96
N GLU A 320 -9.12 14.28 -13.66
CA GLU A 320 -8.28 13.25 -13.03
C GLU A 320 -6.97 13.87 -12.51
N LEU A 321 -6.66 13.62 -11.25
CA LEU A 321 -5.37 13.98 -10.63
C LEU A 321 -4.35 12.84 -10.74
N TRP A 322 -4.82 11.60 -10.61
CA TRP A 322 -4.09 10.37 -10.96
C TRP A 322 -5.08 9.23 -11.17
N GLY A 323 -4.67 8.23 -11.92
CA GLY A 323 -5.49 7.06 -12.26
C GLY A 323 -5.03 6.40 -13.56
N ASP A 324 -5.93 6.28 -14.51
CA ASP A 324 -5.67 5.60 -15.78
C ASP A 324 -4.83 6.45 -16.75
N ASN A 325 -4.97 7.80 -16.70
CA ASN A 325 -4.30 8.72 -17.63
C ASN A 325 -3.09 9.43 -17.01
N ILE A 326 -3.08 9.64 -15.71
CA ILE A 326 -1.95 10.20 -14.96
C ILE A 326 -1.43 9.13 -14.01
N ASN A 327 -0.22 8.63 -14.26
CA ASN A 327 0.38 7.65 -13.40
C ASN A 327 0.73 8.25 -12.04
N ILE A 328 0.18 7.67 -10.97
CA ILE A 328 0.46 8.12 -9.58
C ILE A 328 1.96 8.13 -9.25
N LYS A 329 2.76 7.26 -9.90
CA LYS A 329 4.22 7.25 -9.72
C LYS A 329 4.84 8.54 -10.26
N GLU A 330 4.41 9.02 -11.43
CA GLU A 330 4.89 10.30 -11.98
C GLU A 330 4.51 11.47 -11.06
N VAL A 331 3.30 11.43 -10.48
CA VAL A 331 2.86 12.43 -9.51
C VAL A 331 3.76 12.41 -8.28
N SER A 332 4.01 11.24 -7.70
CA SER A 332 4.85 11.11 -6.51
C SER A 332 6.31 11.52 -6.77
N ASP A 333 6.87 11.10 -7.90
CA ASP A 333 8.25 11.44 -8.28
C ASP A 333 8.43 12.96 -8.46
N SER A 334 7.42 13.67 -9.01
CA SER A 334 7.44 15.13 -9.23
C SER A 334 7.55 15.94 -7.93
N ILE A 335 7.21 15.36 -6.80
CA ILE A 335 7.22 16.00 -5.48
C ILE A 335 8.10 15.27 -4.46
N ASN A 336 8.95 14.37 -4.93
CA ASN A 336 9.92 13.61 -4.13
C ASN A 336 9.26 12.82 -2.97
N THR A 337 8.20 12.06 -3.31
CA THR A 337 7.52 11.13 -2.41
C THR A 337 7.26 9.79 -3.11
N ILE A 338 6.45 8.94 -2.49
CA ILE A 338 6.12 7.61 -2.99
C ILE A 338 4.59 7.44 -3.18
N PRO A 339 4.14 6.61 -4.14
CA PRO A 339 2.72 6.37 -4.38
C PRO A 339 1.93 5.92 -3.15
N TYR A 340 2.58 5.18 -2.24
CA TYR A 340 2.00 4.74 -0.97
C TYR A 340 1.48 5.90 -0.12
N GLU A 341 2.30 6.96 0.01
CA GLU A 341 1.96 8.14 0.79
C GLU A 341 0.76 8.87 0.19
N LEU A 342 0.74 9.05 -1.13
CA LEU A 342 -0.36 9.72 -1.82
C LEU A 342 -1.68 8.97 -1.64
N MET A 343 -1.68 7.64 -1.82
CA MET A 343 -2.91 6.85 -1.68
C MET A 343 -3.40 6.78 -0.22
N CYS A 344 -2.49 6.54 0.72
CA CYS A 344 -2.83 6.42 2.14
C CYS A 344 -3.19 7.77 2.78
N GLY A 345 -2.70 8.88 2.22
CA GLY A 345 -2.92 10.24 2.74
C GLY A 345 -4.28 10.85 2.39
N LEU A 346 -5.07 10.20 1.51
CA LEU A 346 -6.39 10.71 1.14
C LEU A 346 -7.36 10.66 2.34
N GLY A 347 -7.94 11.82 2.65
CA GLY A 347 -8.81 12.02 3.80
C GLY A 347 -10.22 11.42 3.65
N ASP A 348 -10.93 11.34 4.78
CA ASP A 348 -12.30 10.80 4.83
C ASP A 348 -13.35 11.75 4.27
N ARG A 349 -13.00 13.00 3.96
CA ARG A 349 -13.86 13.96 3.28
C ARG A 349 -14.16 13.54 1.82
N LEU A 350 -13.28 12.75 1.22
CA LEU A 350 -13.44 12.24 -0.14
C LEU A 350 -14.33 11.00 -0.13
N GLN A 351 -15.42 11.05 -0.91
CA GLN A 351 -16.27 9.89 -1.08
C GLN A 351 -15.56 8.83 -1.94
N ARG A 352 -15.49 7.60 -1.43
CA ARG A 352 -15.05 6.44 -2.19
C ARG A 352 -16.23 5.84 -2.96
N LYS A 353 -16.11 5.74 -4.28
CA LYS A 353 -17.07 5.07 -5.16
C LYS A 353 -16.44 3.81 -5.72
N TYR A 354 -17.10 2.69 -5.53
CA TYR A 354 -16.64 1.39 -6.03
C TYR A 354 -17.33 1.08 -7.37
N ILE A 355 -16.50 0.76 -8.39
CA ILE A 355 -16.91 0.52 -9.78
C ILE A 355 -16.36 -0.81 -10.31
#